data_9687831e9dac48e74c190532363b35df
#
_entry.id   9687831e9dac48e74c190532363b35df
#
_cell.length_a   1.000
_cell.length_b   1.000
_cell.length_c   1.000
_cell.angle_alpha   90.00
_cell.angle_beta   90.00
_cell.angle_gamma   90.00
#
_symmetry.space_group_name_H-M   'P 1'
#
loop_
_entity.id
_entity.type
_entity.pdbx_description
1 polymer ?
#
loop_
_entity_poly.entity_id
_entity_poly.type
_entity_poly.pdbx_seq_one_letter_code
_entity_poly.pdbx_strand_id
1 'polypeptide(L)'
;MNLKEQFNGIQHIGIPTNDIEATIDFYKALGFEIAFRTVNEEADEEVAFLKLNTLVVETYENKAAKMEAGAIDHMAIDVKDI
;
A
#
# COMPACT_ATOMS: atom_id res chain seq x y z
N MET A 1 0.76 11.90 -29.04
CA MET A 1 -0.01 11.39 -27.89
C MET A 1 0.14 12.34 -26.71
N ASN A 2 -0.94 12.64 -26.02
CA ASN A 2 -0.89 13.48 -24.84
C ASN A 2 -0.91 12.57 -23.61
N LEU A 3 0.22 12.43 -22.94
CA LEU A 3 0.37 11.53 -21.78
C LEU A 3 -0.57 11.91 -20.64
N LYS A 4 -0.80 13.20 -20.44
CA LYS A 4 -1.70 13.68 -19.39
C LYS A 4 -3.11 13.09 -19.53
N GLU A 5 -3.59 12.95 -20.77
CA GLU A 5 -4.91 12.41 -21.04
C GLU A 5 -4.97 10.89 -20.90
N GLN A 6 -3.81 10.22 -20.95
CA GLN A 6 -3.73 8.77 -20.83
C GLN A 6 -3.62 8.28 -19.38
N PHE A 7 -3.21 9.15 -18.46
CA PHE A 7 -2.97 8.78 -17.08
C PHE A 7 -4.12 9.22 -16.19
N ASN A 8 -4.62 8.31 -15.38
CA ASN A 8 -5.70 8.59 -14.43
C ASN A 8 -5.19 9.03 -13.06
N GLY A 9 -3.91 8.83 -12.80
CA GLY A 9 -3.30 9.12 -11.52
C GLY A 9 -2.60 7.91 -10.93
N ILE A 10 -2.41 7.90 -9.62
CA ILE A 10 -1.76 6.80 -8.92
C ILE A 10 -2.77 5.68 -8.72
N GLN A 11 -2.43 4.47 -9.15
CA GLN A 11 -3.29 3.31 -8.95
C GLN A 11 -3.08 2.72 -7.55
N HIS A 12 -1.84 2.57 -7.13
CA HIS A 12 -1.52 2.12 -5.77
C HIS A 12 -0.11 2.52 -5.39
N ILE A 13 0.18 2.42 -4.09
CA ILE A 13 1.52 2.63 -3.53
C ILE A 13 1.96 1.31 -2.92
N GLY A 14 3.16 0.85 -3.27
CA GLY A 14 3.70 -0.41 -2.74
C GLY A 14 4.53 -0.17 -1.48
N ILE A 15 4.22 -0.88 -0.41
CA ILE A 15 4.90 -0.76 0.88
C ILE A 15 5.30 -2.16 1.37
N PRO A 16 6.60 -2.46 1.43
CA PRO A 16 7.04 -3.75 1.94
C PRO A 16 6.81 -3.87 3.43
N THR A 17 6.69 -5.09 3.92
CA THR A 17 6.54 -5.33 5.34
C THR A 17 7.30 -6.58 5.77
N ASN A 18 7.61 -6.63 7.06
CA ASN A 18 8.20 -7.79 7.70
C ASN A 18 7.13 -8.65 8.38
N ASP A 19 5.89 -8.14 8.51
CA ASP A 19 4.77 -8.83 9.15
C ASP A 19 3.47 -8.31 8.52
N ILE A 20 2.93 -9.07 7.57
CA ILE A 20 1.77 -8.60 6.81
C ILE A 20 0.52 -8.50 7.68
N GLU A 21 0.34 -9.40 8.65
CA GLU A 21 -0.83 -9.34 9.52
C GLU A 21 -0.83 -8.07 10.37
N ALA A 22 0.33 -7.70 10.91
CA ALA A 22 0.46 -6.47 11.69
C ALA A 22 0.21 -5.24 10.82
N THR A 23 0.70 -5.25 9.58
CA THR A 23 0.50 -4.15 8.64
C THR A 23 -0.98 -4.01 8.26
N ILE A 24 -1.65 -5.12 7.97
CA ILE A 24 -3.07 -5.11 7.67
C ILE A 24 -3.86 -4.54 8.86
N ASP A 25 -3.56 -4.99 10.07
CA ASP A 25 -4.24 -4.50 11.27
C ASP A 25 -4.05 -3.00 11.46
N PHE A 26 -2.84 -2.50 11.19
CA PHE A 26 -2.54 -1.07 11.27
C PHE A 26 -3.44 -0.26 10.31
N TYR A 27 -3.50 -0.66 9.05
CA TYR A 27 -4.31 0.06 8.06
C TYR A 27 -5.81 -0.09 8.31
N LYS A 28 -6.27 -1.25 8.78
CA LYS A 28 -7.67 -1.43 9.15
C LYS A 28 -8.07 -0.52 10.29
N ALA A 29 -7.18 -0.28 11.25
CA ALA A 29 -7.43 0.65 12.34
C ALA A 29 -7.64 2.08 11.85
N LEU A 30 -7.06 2.44 10.70
CA LEU A 30 -7.26 3.74 10.05
C LEU A 30 -8.52 3.80 9.20
N GLY A 31 -9.19 2.69 8.96
CA GLY A 31 -10.39 2.63 8.16
C GLY A 31 -10.23 1.96 6.80
N PHE A 32 -9.03 1.46 6.47
CA PHE A 32 -8.83 0.72 5.22
C PHE A 32 -9.54 -0.63 5.27
N GLU A 33 -9.93 -1.11 4.11
CA GLU A 33 -10.51 -2.45 3.93
C GLU A 33 -9.61 -3.28 3.03
N ILE A 34 -9.61 -4.59 3.24
CA ILE A 34 -8.90 -5.50 2.33
C ILE A 34 -9.68 -5.56 1.02
N ALA A 35 -9.09 -5.03 -0.06
CA ALA A 35 -9.69 -5.10 -1.38
C ALA A 35 -9.35 -6.42 -2.06
N PHE A 36 -8.14 -6.94 -1.85
CA PHE A 36 -7.68 -8.17 -2.45
C PHE A 36 -6.50 -8.71 -1.65
N ARG A 37 -6.42 -10.03 -1.51
CA ARG A 37 -5.30 -10.68 -0.85
C ARG A 37 -4.89 -11.91 -1.64
N THR A 38 -3.58 -12.10 -1.83
CA THR A 38 -3.06 -13.21 -2.61
C THR A 38 -1.64 -13.55 -2.18
N VAL A 39 -1.05 -14.52 -2.86
CA VAL A 39 0.36 -14.88 -2.69
C VAL A 39 1.04 -14.74 -4.04
N ASN A 40 2.16 -14.02 -4.06
CA ASN A 40 3.04 -14.00 -5.22
C ASN A 40 3.91 -15.24 -5.15
N GLU A 41 3.56 -16.26 -5.92
CA GLU A 41 4.22 -17.57 -5.83
C GLU A 41 5.68 -17.54 -6.26
N GLU A 42 6.02 -16.70 -7.25
CA GLU A 42 7.40 -16.58 -7.72
C GLU A 42 8.33 -16.04 -6.65
N ALA A 43 7.87 -15.08 -5.88
CA ALA A 43 8.66 -14.46 -4.81
C ALA A 43 8.39 -15.11 -3.45
N ASP A 44 7.40 -16.00 -3.35
CA ASP A 44 6.95 -16.58 -2.10
C ASP A 44 6.59 -15.50 -1.07
N GLU A 45 5.80 -14.52 -1.52
CA GLU A 45 5.40 -13.37 -0.71
C GLU A 45 3.90 -13.27 -0.62
N GLU A 46 3.38 -13.10 0.59
CA GLU A 46 1.98 -12.73 0.77
C GLU A 46 1.78 -11.28 0.40
N VAL A 47 0.66 -10.98 -0.27
CA VAL A 47 0.35 -9.65 -0.78
C VAL A 47 -1.07 -9.30 -0.39
N ALA A 48 -1.28 -8.05 0.05
CA ALA A 48 -2.61 -7.52 0.31
C ALA A 48 -2.74 -6.14 -0.29
N PHE A 49 -3.89 -5.89 -0.93
CA PHE A 49 -4.27 -4.56 -1.39
C PHE A 49 -5.30 -4.02 -0.41
N LEU A 50 -5.00 -2.88 0.18
CA LEU A 50 -5.80 -2.22 1.19
C LEU A 50 -6.32 -0.91 0.62
N LYS A 51 -7.61 -0.65 0.79
CA LYS A 51 -8.25 0.48 0.13
C LYS A 51 -8.98 1.36 1.13
N LEU A 52 -8.78 2.67 0.99
CA LEU A 52 -9.55 3.70 1.68
C LEU A 52 -9.95 4.75 0.65
N ASN A 53 -11.23 4.78 0.27
CA ASN A 53 -11.73 5.63 -0.80
C ASN A 53 -10.93 5.40 -2.10
N THR A 54 -10.20 6.38 -2.59
CA THR A 54 -9.39 6.24 -3.81
C THR A 54 -7.95 5.82 -3.54
N LEU A 55 -7.54 5.80 -2.26
CA LEU A 55 -6.18 5.42 -1.90
C LEU A 55 -6.08 3.90 -1.79
N VAL A 56 -5.14 3.33 -2.52
CA VAL A 56 -4.86 1.89 -2.47
C VAL A 56 -3.40 1.70 -2.09
N VAL A 57 -3.17 0.88 -1.08
CA VAL A 57 -1.84 0.47 -0.63
C VAL A 57 -1.69 -1.02 -0.90
N GLU A 58 -0.64 -1.37 -1.65
CA GLU A 58 -0.23 -2.77 -1.78
C GLU A 58 0.87 -3.03 -0.76
N THR A 59 0.63 -3.95 0.17
CA THR A 59 1.67 -4.39 1.08
C THR A 59 2.07 -5.82 0.75
N TYR A 60 3.37 -6.10 0.83
CA TYR A 60 3.91 -7.41 0.51
C TYR A 60 4.98 -7.79 1.52
N GLU A 61 4.92 -9.04 1.98
CA GLU A 61 5.76 -9.51 3.06
C GLU A 61 7.08 -10.06 2.51
N ASN A 62 8.01 -9.16 2.19
CA ASN A 62 9.33 -9.56 1.73
C ASN A 62 10.34 -9.73 2.86
N LYS A 63 9.96 -9.38 4.10
CA LYS A 63 10.80 -9.49 5.31
C LYS A 63 12.13 -8.74 5.18
N ALA A 64 12.15 -7.72 4.33
CA ALA A 64 13.32 -6.90 4.06
C ALA A 64 13.03 -5.41 4.22
N ALA A 65 11.93 -5.06 4.88
CA ALA A 65 11.60 -3.67 5.14
C ALA A 65 12.59 -3.08 6.13
N LYS A 66 13.18 -1.95 5.77
CA LYS A 66 14.27 -1.35 6.55
C LYS A 66 13.78 -0.63 7.80
N MET A 67 12.47 -0.33 7.88
CA MET A 67 11.87 0.39 9.02
C MET A 67 12.43 1.79 9.19
N GLU A 68 12.82 2.43 8.09
CA GLU A 68 13.36 3.79 8.07
C GLU A 68 12.96 4.47 6.77
N ALA A 69 13.05 5.80 6.72
CA ALA A 69 12.76 6.55 5.51
C ALA A 69 13.76 6.20 4.41
N GLY A 70 13.26 6.07 3.18
CA GLY A 70 14.06 5.83 2.00
C GLY A 70 14.05 7.05 1.08
N ALA A 71 14.13 6.81 -0.24
CA ALA A 71 14.04 7.86 -1.24
C ALA A 71 12.70 8.61 -1.16
N ILE A 72 11.63 7.87 -0.87
CA ILE A 72 10.34 8.47 -0.50
C ILE A 72 10.29 8.49 1.02
N ASP A 73 10.16 9.68 1.56
CA ASP A 73 10.31 9.95 2.98
C ASP A 73 8.98 9.79 3.73
N HIS A 74 7.90 10.23 3.13
CA HIS A 74 6.58 10.16 3.77
C HIS A 74 5.46 10.22 2.75
N MET A 75 4.27 9.86 3.21
CA MET A 75 3.02 9.99 2.46
C MET A 75 2.06 10.81 3.30
N ALA A 76 1.45 11.83 2.70
CA ALA A 76 0.46 12.65 3.38
C ALA A 76 -0.94 12.27 2.90
N ILE A 77 -1.86 12.14 3.83
CA ILE A 77 -3.25 11.85 3.55
C ILE A 77 -4.08 13.08 3.86
N ASP A 78 -4.85 13.53 2.88
CA ASP A 78 -5.74 14.66 3.04
C ASP A 78 -6.97 14.23 3.83
N VAL A 79 -7.31 14.98 4.87
CA VAL A 79 -8.49 14.70 5.69
C VAL A 79 -9.36 15.94 5.78
N LYS A 80 -10.67 15.72 5.96
CA LYS A 80 -11.63 16.83 6.01
C LYS A 80 -11.56 17.58 7.32
N ASP A 81 -11.30 16.86 8.41
CA ASP A 81 -11.34 17.42 9.75
C ASP A 81 -10.51 16.54 10.69
N ILE A 82 -9.69 17.16 11.47
CA ILE A 82 -8.93 16.50 12.51
C ILE A 82 -9.59 16.73 13.87
#